data_5bd17b6fb53f7b0a7e2c9971a9329ef1
#
_entry.id   5bd17b6fb53f7b0a7e2c9971a9329ef1
#
_cell.length_a   1.000
_cell.length_b   1.000
_cell.length_c   1.000
_cell.angle_alpha   90.00
_cell.angle_beta   90.00
_cell.angle_gamma   90.00
#
_symmetry.space_group_name_H-M   'P 1'
#
loop_
_entity.id
_entity.type
_entity.pdbx_description
1 polymer ?
#
loop_
_entity_poly.entity_id
_entity_poly.type
_entity_poly.pdbx_seq_one_letter_code
_entity_poly.pdbx_strand_id
1 'polypeptide(L)'
;MSTPPISKMTPPTAKTPLPIGKFPKLSMPYAYIVAYDLKGDVVHYAKLWRELEQSYNWFHYLSSMWIVMRQETLVELAAVLRSHIYTDDRLIVMPAKGPFDGWLTNDAWEWLNLNVPKEW
;
A
#
# COMPACT_ATOMS: atom_id res chain seq x y z
N MET A 1 -4.89 11.74 13.36
CA MET A 1 -4.70 11.16 13.40
C MET A 1 -4.28 10.44 12.55
N SER A 2 -3.82 10.16 12.31
CA SER A 2 -3.32 9.53 11.41
C SER A 2 -3.58 8.15 11.38
N THR A 3 -3.06 7.45 10.57
CA THR A 3 -3.28 6.08 10.52
C THR A 3 -2.56 5.46 11.61
N PRO A 4 -3.15 4.57 12.21
CA PRO A 4 -2.63 3.97 13.38
C PRO A 4 -1.31 3.40 13.19
N PRO A 5 -1.12 2.78 12.19
CA PRO A 5 0.10 2.11 12.07
C PRO A 5 1.28 2.91 11.77
N ILE A 6 1.16 4.14 11.59
CA ILE A 6 2.28 4.89 11.35
C ILE A 6 3.44 4.56 12.14
N SER A 7 3.31 4.50 13.37
CA SER A 7 4.46 4.30 14.15
C SER A 7 4.94 2.93 13.96
N LYS A 8 4.16 2.00 13.70
CA LYS A 8 4.69 0.80 13.61
C LYS A 8 4.95 0.51 12.25
N MET A 9 4.69 1.31 11.38
CA MET A 9 4.90 1.05 10.13
C MET A 9 6.17 1.11 9.65
N THR A 10 6.99 1.66 10.29
CA THR A 10 8.25 1.81 9.90
C THR A 10 8.78 0.61 9.39
N PRO A 11 8.60 -0.36 9.81
CA PRO A 11 9.20 -1.50 9.45
C PRO A 11 8.93 -1.94 8.14
N PRO A 12 8.01 -1.54 7.58
CA PRO A 12 7.69 -2.09 6.38
C PRO A 12 8.78 -2.26 5.48
N THR A 13 9.67 -1.41 5.60
CA THR A 13 10.73 -1.54 4.72
C THR A 13 11.47 -2.73 5.10
N ALA A 14 11.25 -3.23 6.24
CA ALA A 14 12.04 -4.30 6.66
C ALA A 14 11.49 -5.57 6.15
N LYS A 15 10.38 -5.57 5.55
CA LYS A 15 9.85 -6.78 5.13
C LYS A 15 10.63 -7.23 3.95
N THR A 16 11.16 -8.39 4.00
CA THR A 16 11.97 -8.86 2.93
C THR A 16 11.09 -9.32 1.84
N PRO A 17 11.40 -9.05 0.63
CA PRO A 17 10.61 -9.51 -0.46
C PRO A 17 10.57 -11.02 -0.46
N LEU A 18 9.47 -11.59 -0.79
CA LEU A 18 9.37 -13.01 -0.81
C LEU A 18 10.13 -13.59 -1.98
N PRO A 19 10.67 -14.75 -1.80
CA PRO A 19 11.37 -15.39 -2.89
C PRO A 19 10.39 -15.67 -4.00
N ILE A 20 10.86 -15.53 -5.17
CA ILE A 20 10.03 -15.78 -6.29
C ILE A 20 9.30 -17.07 -6.23
N GLY A 21 9.88 -18.08 -5.79
CA GLY A 21 9.21 -19.33 -5.74
C GLY A 21 8.00 -19.40 -4.86
N LYS A 22 7.82 -18.38 -4.05
CA LYS A 22 6.69 -18.42 -3.20
C LYS A 22 5.46 -17.93 -3.88
N PHE A 23 5.55 -17.31 -5.00
CA PHE A 23 4.40 -16.77 -5.65
C PHE A 23 3.88 -17.79 -6.64
N PRO A 24 2.65 -18.00 -6.65
CA PRO A 24 2.07 -18.96 -7.50
C PRO A 24 2.23 -18.45 -8.88
N LYS A 25 2.43 -19.17 -9.67
CA LYS A 25 2.45 -18.84 -10.89
C LYS A 25 3.04 -17.77 -11.32
N LEU A 26 3.78 -17.52 -11.15
CA LEU A 26 4.43 -16.61 -11.70
C LEU A 26 3.99 -15.40 -11.66
N SER A 27 3.17 -15.07 -11.09
CA SER A 27 2.80 -13.82 -11.07
C SER A 27 3.56 -13.06 -10.12
N MET A 28 4.18 -12.03 -10.52
CA MET A 28 4.80 -11.09 -9.63
C MET A 28 3.73 -10.21 -9.07
N PRO A 29 3.83 -9.77 -7.85
CA PRO A 29 2.85 -8.84 -7.31
C PRO A 29 2.88 -7.55 -8.06
N TYR A 30 1.74 -6.93 -8.17
CA TYR A 30 1.64 -5.62 -8.77
C TYR A 30 1.80 -4.56 -7.69
N ALA A 31 2.33 -3.41 -8.04
CA ALA A 31 2.44 -2.31 -7.10
C ALA A 31 1.30 -1.34 -7.34
N TYR A 32 0.59 -1.00 -6.27
CA TYR A 32 -0.55 -0.09 -6.36
C TYR A 32 -0.43 1.02 -5.33
N ILE A 33 -0.84 2.22 -5.74
CA ILE A 33 -0.98 3.33 -4.81
C ILE A 33 -2.42 3.30 -4.33
N VAL A 34 -2.61 3.40 -3.02
CA VAL A 34 -3.92 3.48 -2.42
C VAL A 34 -3.97 4.80 -1.67
N ALA A 35 -4.80 5.72 -2.11
CA ALA A 35 -4.93 7.01 -1.46
C ALA A 35 -6.35 7.20 -1.02
N TYR A 36 -6.57 7.88 0.09
CA TYR A 36 -7.90 7.97 0.65
C TYR A 36 -8.14 9.24 1.43
N ASP A 37 -9.41 9.52 1.62
CA ASP A 37 -9.86 10.61 2.46
C ASP A 37 -10.97 9.99 3.30
N LEU A 38 -10.68 9.69 4.54
CA LEU A 38 -11.60 8.97 5.42
C LEU A 38 -12.17 9.93 6.43
N LYS A 39 -13.48 9.87 6.63
CA LYS A 39 -14.16 10.84 7.46
C LYS A 39 -14.25 10.47 8.92
N GLY A 40 -14.13 9.21 9.23
CA GLY A 40 -14.26 8.77 10.60
C GLY A 40 -12.94 8.70 11.33
N ASP A 41 -13.00 8.26 12.58
CA ASP A 41 -11.80 8.12 13.38
C ASP A 41 -11.06 6.87 12.98
N VAL A 42 -9.76 6.87 13.22
CA VAL A 42 -8.93 5.73 12.85
C VAL A 42 -9.44 4.43 13.37
N VAL A 43 -10.06 4.40 14.50
CA VAL A 43 -10.50 3.15 15.06
C VAL A 43 -11.57 2.49 14.21
N HIS A 44 -12.25 3.25 13.40
CA HIS A 44 -13.31 2.67 12.59
C HIS A 44 -12.79 1.97 11.35
N TYR A 45 -11.50 2.06 11.10
CA TYR A 45 -10.93 1.50 9.90
C TYR A 45 -9.97 0.36 10.15
N ALA A 46 -10.12 -0.29 11.29
CA ALA A 46 -9.21 -1.39 11.64
C ALA A 46 -9.17 -2.46 10.56
N LYS A 47 -10.28 -2.74 9.91
CA LYS A 47 -10.27 -3.76 8.89
C LYS A 47 -9.53 -3.31 7.66
N LEU A 48 -9.60 -2.03 7.32
CA LEU A 48 -8.89 -1.49 6.19
C LEU A 48 -7.39 -1.60 6.44
N TRP A 49 -6.95 -1.19 7.65
CA TRP A 49 -5.52 -1.25 7.95
C TRP A 49 -5.03 -2.68 7.91
N ARG A 50 -5.81 -3.59 8.46
CA ARG A 50 -5.40 -4.97 8.49
C ARG A 50 -5.30 -5.54 7.08
N GLU A 51 -6.23 -5.14 6.20
CA GLU A 51 -6.18 -5.59 4.83
C GLU A 51 -4.93 -5.10 4.13
N LEU A 52 -4.59 -3.83 4.31
CA LEU A 52 -3.42 -3.28 3.66
C LEU A 52 -2.14 -3.92 4.21
N GLU A 53 -2.12 -4.22 5.48
CA GLU A 53 -0.95 -4.83 6.08
C GLU A 53 -0.78 -6.29 5.69
N GLN A 54 -1.74 -6.89 5.07
CA GLN A 54 -1.60 -8.26 4.60
C GLN A 54 -0.95 -8.31 3.23
N SER A 55 -0.64 -7.17 2.64
CA SER A 55 0.04 -7.15 1.36
C SER A 55 1.41 -7.77 1.47
N TYR A 56 1.97 -8.22 0.36
CA TYR A 56 3.29 -8.84 0.39
C TYR A 56 4.33 -7.86 0.91
N ASN A 57 4.16 -6.60 0.62
CA ASN A 57 5.03 -5.56 1.13
C ASN A 57 4.24 -4.27 1.04
N TRP A 58 4.59 -3.27 1.84
CA TRP A 58 3.85 -2.02 1.78
C TRP A 58 4.72 -0.84 2.18
N PHE A 59 4.29 0.32 1.73
CA PHE A 59 4.92 1.59 2.02
C PHE A 59 3.84 2.44 2.68
N HIS A 60 4.12 2.98 3.82
CA HIS A 60 3.16 3.86 4.46
C HIS A 60 3.92 4.98 5.17
N TYR A 61 4.63 5.78 4.36
CA TYR A 61 5.40 6.87 4.90
C TYR A 61 4.63 8.19 4.81
N LEU A 62 3.47 8.17 4.16
CA LEU A 62 2.60 9.33 4.10
C LEU A 62 1.27 8.95 4.73
N SER A 63 0.63 9.90 5.39
CA SER A 63 -0.49 9.56 6.25
C SER A 63 -1.74 9.07 5.54
N SER A 64 -2.00 9.52 4.35
CA SER A 64 -3.22 9.14 3.65
C SER A 64 -2.97 8.36 2.40
N MET A 65 -1.83 7.72 2.32
CA MET A 65 -1.48 7.00 1.13
C MET A 65 -0.62 5.81 1.46
N TRP A 66 -0.90 4.71 0.85
CA TRP A 66 -0.09 3.51 0.94
C TRP A 66 0.35 3.12 -0.46
N ILE A 67 1.46 2.41 -0.57
CA ILE A 67 1.78 1.69 -1.78
C ILE A 67 1.85 0.24 -1.35
N VAL A 68 1.15 -0.63 -2.03
CA VAL A 68 1.07 -2.03 -1.63
C VAL A 68 1.42 -2.94 -2.79
N MET A 69 2.01 -4.07 -2.46
CA MET A 69 2.37 -5.09 -3.44
C MET A 69 1.37 -6.21 -3.32
N ARG A 70 0.53 -6.37 -4.31
CA ARG A 70 -0.57 -7.33 -4.26
C ARG A 70 -0.70 -8.11 -5.55
N GLN A 71 -1.34 -9.25 -5.47
CA GLN A 71 -1.55 -10.04 -6.66
C GLN A 71 -2.88 -9.79 -7.32
N GLU A 72 -3.82 -9.16 -6.65
CA GLU A 72 -5.12 -8.89 -7.24
C GLU A 72 -4.99 -7.91 -8.39
N THR A 73 -5.92 -7.92 -9.30
CA THR A 73 -6.00 -6.87 -10.30
C THR A 73 -6.44 -5.58 -9.61
N LEU A 74 -6.29 -4.49 -10.30
CA LEU A 74 -6.67 -3.19 -9.75
C LEU A 74 -8.14 -3.19 -9.34
N VAL A 75 -9.00 -3.72 -10.15
CA VAL A 75 -10.43 -3.71 -9.86
C VAL A 75 -10.73 -4.60 -8.66
N GLU A 76 -10.06 -5.73 -8.58
CA GLU A 76 -10.28 -6.62 -7.44
C GLU A 76 -9.81 -5.99 -6.15
N LEU A 77 -8.67 -5.35 -6.17
CA LEU A 77 -8.16 -4.73 -4.97
C LEU A 77 -9.08 -3.58 -4.54
N ALA A 78 -9.50 -2.78 -5.49
CA ALA A 78 -10.39 -1.66 -5.16
C ALA A 78 -11.68 -2.18 -4.53
N ALA A 79 -12.22 -3.28 -5.02
CA ALA A 79 -13.44 -3.83 -4.46
C ALA A 79 -13.23 -4.31 -3.02
N VAL A 80 -12.11 -4.96 -2.77
CA VAL A 80 -11.82 -5.43 -1.42
C VAL A 80 -11.70 -4.24 -0.47
N LEU A 81 -10.95 -3.21 -0.86
CA LEU A 81 -10.75 -2.09 0.03
C LEU A 81 -12.04 -1.31 0.26
N ARG A 82 -12.86 -1.21 -0.79
CA ARG A 82 -14.08 -0.49 -0.64
C ARG A 82 -15.00 -1.14 0.36
N SER A 83 -14.93 -2.45 0.53
CA SER A 83 -15.77 -3.12 1.49
C SER A 83 -15.42 -2.76 2.93
N HIS A 84 -14.31 -2.08 3.15
CA HIS A 84 -13.85 -1.73 4.49
C HIS A 84 -13.99 -0.25 4.81
N ILE A 85 -14.67 0.51 3.95
CA ILE A 85 -14.87 1.93 4.20
C ILE A 85 -16.35 2.24 4.15
N TYR A 86 -16.70 3.47 4.46
CA TYR A 86 -18.08 3.88 4.57
C TYR A 86 -18.49 4.75 3.39
N THR A 87 -19.76 4.98 3.22
CA THR A 87 -20.26 5.66 2.04
C THR A 87 -19.75 7.07 1.84
N ASP A 88 -19.39 7.75 2.93
CA ASP A 88 -18.87 9.11 2.80
C ASP A 88 -17.38 9.16 2.60
N ASP A 89 -16.72 8.04 2.67
CA ASP A 89 -15.27 8.00 2.49
C ASP A 89 -14.92 7.99 1.01
N ARG A 90 -13.70 8.33 0.70
CA ARG A 90 -13.22 8.31 -0.67
C ARG A 90 -11.90 7.55 -0.71
N LEU A 91 -11.70 6.83 -1.78
CA LEU A 91 -10.50 6.03 -1.91
C LEU A 91 -10.23 5.80 -3.39
N ILE A 92 -8.98 5.80 -3.78
CA ILE A 92 -8.61 5.51 -5.15
C ILE A 92 -7.44 4.56 -5.17
N VAL A 93 -7.40 3.67 -6.13
CA VAL A 93 -6.31 2.74 -6.32
C VAL A 93 -5.76 2.97 -7.71
N MET A 94 -4.45 3.10 -7.81
CA MET A 94 -3.81 3.34 -9.09
C MET A 94 -2.56 2.49 -9.19
N PRO A 95 -2.15 2.15 -10.38
CA PRO A 95 -0.86 1.46 -10.51
C PRO A 95 0.26 2.37 -10.03
N ALA A 96 1.23 1.80 -9.37
CA ALA A 96 2.38 2.57 -8.89
C ALA A 96 3.56 2.28 -9.79
N LYS A 97 4.10 3.32 -10.39
CA LYS A 97 5.29 3.14 -11.19
C LYS A 97 5.97 4.49 -11.29
N GLY A 98 7.25 4.49 -11.58
CA GLY A 98 8.01 5.72 -11.73
C GLY A 98 7.72 6.40 -13.04
N PRO A 99 8.29 7.57 -13.20
CA PRO A 99 9.25 8.14 -12.27
C PRO A 99 8.58 8.79 -11.08
N PHE A 100 9.34 8.95 -10.02
CA PHE A 100 8.85 9.60 -8.81
C PHE A 100 9.77 10.72 -8.45
N ASP A 101 9.24 11.74 -7.81
CA ASP A 101 10.06 12.78 -7.22
C ASP A 101 9.29 13.32 -6.03
N GLY A 102 9.98 13.93 -5.09
CA GLY A 102 9.32 14.42 -3.91
C GLY A 102 10.28 14.62 -2.78
N TRP A 103 9.74 14.72 -1.59
CA TRP A 103 10.55 14.99 -0.42
C TRP A 103 10.21 13.91 0.61
N LEU A 104 11.07 12.92 0.71
CA LEU A 104 10.82 11.78 1.57
C LEU A 104 12.08 11.42 2.34
N THR A 105 11.92 10.59 3.34
CA THR A 105 13.08 10.12 4.08
C THR A 105 13.86 9.14 3.23
N ASN A 106 15.08 8.88 3.63
CA ASN A 106 15.92 7.95 2.90
C ASN A 106 15.31 6.55 2.87
N ASP A 107 14.69 6.14 3.97
CA ASP A 107 14.06 4.83 4.01
C ASP A 107 12.96 4.72 2.99
N ALA A 108 12.17 5.77 2.83
CA ALA A 108 11.09 5.75 1.89
C ALA A 108 11.61 5.65 0.46
N TRP A 109 12.67 6.40 0.15
CA TRP A 109 13.24 6.33 -1.17
C TRP A 109 13.80 4.95 -1.45
N GLU A 110 14.41 4.35 -0.45
CA GLU A 110 14.97 3.03 -0.63
C GLU A 110 13.86 2.02 -0.93
N TRP A 111 12.78 2.12 -0.22
CA TRP A 111 11.66 1.21 -0.43
C TRP A 111 11.12 1.36 -1.87
N LEU A 112 10.98 2.60 -2.32
CA LEU A 112 10.47 2.83 -3.66
C LEU A 112 11.40 2.25 -4.71
N ASN A 113 12.68 2.46 -4.53
CA ASN A 113 13.65 1.96 -5.50
C ASN A 113 13.69 0.45 -5.56
N LEU A 114 13.44 -0.20 -4.46
CA LEU A 114 13.49 -1.64 -4.45
C LEU A 114 12.21 -2.31 -4.93
N ASN A 115 11.10 -1.67 -4.75
CA ASN A 115 9.82 -2.34 -4.93
C ASN A 115 8.96 -1.85 -6.08
N VAL A 116 9.14 -0.64 -6.52
CA VAL A 116 8.24 -0.08 -7.51
C VAL A 116 8.95 0.06 -8.85
N PRO A 117 8.34 -0.37 -9.92
CA PRO A 117 8.99 -0.28 -11.22
C PRO A 117 9.19 1.16 -11.61
N LYS A 118 10.32 1.46 -12.24
CA LYS A 118 10.61 2.81 -12.61
C LYS A 118 9.86 3.19 -13.83
N GLU A 119 9.57 2.26 -14.68
CA GLU A 119 8.77 2.57 -15.81
C GLU A 119 8.17 1.28 -16.27
N TRP A 120 7.14 1.34 -17.06
CA TRP A 120 6.44 0.15 -17.47
C TRP A 120 6.67 -0.15 -18.90
#